data_ee039bffeaec22d7fe5dc48d94222239
#
_entry.id   ee039bffeaec22d7fe5dc48d94222239
#
_cell.length_a   1.000
_cell.length_b   1.000
_cell.length_c   1.000
_cell.angle_alpha   90.00
_cell.angle_beta   90.00
_cell.angle_gamma   90.00
#
_symmetry.space_group_name_H-M   'P 1'
#
loop_
_entity.id
_entity.type
_entity.pdbx_description
1 polymer ?
#
loop_
_entity_poly.entity_id
_entity_poly.type
_entity_poly.pdbx_seq_one_letter_code
_entity_poly.pdbx_strand_id
1 'polypeptide(L)'
;MTTNLHYLIAGMAVLLVVLWQYSHQRQMDDRNSLMFRRLLTVVSLDVLAELVSTCFILYAPYSFGVGRMLSNTVFYLFQAILPLMLLYYVCTLCSSRVIATGTVLRMGIPTIALVFIILTNPFTEKLFYFDSTGYCHGPWYLLLYISALLHIAAATIFVAVHRDAVSRRNLAALLTVFLLAAFGIAAQAVNPAVLTTGFGLSLSILAMYLTINNPCACMDSLTGLN
;
A
#
# COMPACT_ATOMS: atom_id res chain seq x y z
N MET A 1 16.71 12.80 15.53
CA MET A 1 15.66 12.82 14.50
C MET A 1 14.32 12.52 15.18
N THR A 2 13.42 13.48 15.33
CA THR A 2 12.07 13.25 15.87
C THR A 2 11.20 12.72 14.73
N THR A 3 11.12 11.41 14.59
CA THR A 3 10.20 10.78 13.66
C THR A 3 8.77 10.93 14.17
N ASN A 4 7.88 11.41 13.32
CA ASN A 4 6.48 11.65 13.67
C ASN A 4 5.69 10.33 13.68
N LEU A 5 5.87 9.52 14.72
CA LEU A 5 5.17 8.24 14.93
C LEU A 5 3.63 8.40 14.96
N HIS A 6 3.16 9.62 15.27
CA HIS A 6 1.74 9.94 15.37
C HIS A 6 0.96 9.63 14.09
N TYR A 7 1.53 9.87 12.90
CA TYR A 7 0.88 9.56 11.63
C TYR A 7 0.68 8.05 11.43
N LEU A 8 1.66 7.23 11.80
CA LEU A 8 1.54 5.78 11.72
C LEU A 8 0.49 5.23 12.68
N ILE A 9 0.46 5.74 13.91
CA ILE A 9 -0.55 5.35 14.91
C ILE A 9 -1.94 5.75 14.42
N ALA A 10 -2.11 6.96 13.89
CA ALA A 10 -3.38 7.41 13.32
C ALA A 10 -3.80 6.56 12.11
N GLY A 11 -2.86 6.24 11.22
CA GLY A 11 -3.10 5.35 10.07
C GLY A 11 -3.55 3.96 10.50
N MET A 12 -2.87 3.38 11.51
CA MET A 12 -3.26 2.08 12.07
C MET A 12 -4.67 2.12 12.70
N ALA A 13 -5.01 3.18 13.44
CA ALA A 13 -6.34 3.34 14.01
C ALA A 13 -7.41 3.37 12.92
N VAL A 14 -7.20 4.11 11.84
CA VAL A 14 -8.11 4.13 10.68
C VAL A 14 -8.27 2.73 10.07
N LEU A 15 -7.18 2.00 9.85
CA LEU A 15 -7.23 0.64 9.30
C LEU A 15 -7.95 -0.34 10.21
N LEU A 16 -7.76 -0.25 11.53
CA LEU A 16 -8.48 -1.09 12.49
C LEU A 16 -9.99 -0.86 12.43
N VAL A 17 -10.43 0.39 12.31
CA VAL A 17 -11.85 0.73 12.13
C VAL A 17 -12.40 0.14 10.83
N VAL A 18 -11.66 0.28 9.71
CA VAL A 18 -12.06 -0.29 8.41
C VAL A 18 -12.11 -1.80 8.47
N LEU A 19 -11.10 -2.47 9.06
CA LEU A 19 -11.06 -3.92 9.23
C LEU A 19 -12.24 -4.41 10.07
N TRP A 20 -12.53 -3.75 11.19
CA TRP A 20 -13.64 -4.10 12.06
C TRP A 20 -14.98 -3.96 11.32
N GLN A 21 -15.21 -2.84 10.67
CA GLN A 21 -16.42 -2.61 9.88
C GLN A 21 -16.57 -3.62 8.75
N TYR A 22 -15.49 -3.85 7.98
CA TYR A 22 -15.50 -4.78 6.87
C TYR A 22 -15.75 -6.23 7.31
N SER A 23 -15.25 -6.64 8.49
CA SER A 23 -15.47 -7.98 9.03
C SER A 23 -16.90 -8.23 9.51
N HIS A 24 -17.64 -7.19 9.92
CA HIS A 24 -19.01 -7.28 10.41
C HIS A 24 -20.08 -7.12 9.31
N GLN A 25 -19.69 -6.68 8.13
CA GLN A 25 -20.62 -6.58 7.01
C GLN A 25 -20.84 -7.95 6.34
N ARG A 26 -22.10 -8.21 5.90
CA ARG A 26 -22.37 -9.32 4.99
C ARG A 26 -21.65 -9.04 3.66
N GLN A 27 -20.55 -9.70 3.47
CA GLN A 27 -19.78 -9.57 2.22
C GLN A 27 -20.50 -10.35 1.13
N MET A 28 -20.69 -9.70 -0.02
CA MET A 28 -21.00 -10.44 -1.24
C MET A 28 -19.74 -11.24 -1.62
N ASP A 29 -19.90 -12.52 -1.86
CA ASP A 29 -18.82 -13.43 -2.30
C ASP A 29 -18.47 -13.15 -3.78
N ASP A 30 -18.18 -11.89 -4.09
CA ASP A 30 -17.73 -11.49 -5.40
C ASP A 30 -16.20 -11.32 -5.45
N ARG A 31 -15.68 -11.38 -6.65
CA ARG A 31 -14.24 -11.28 -6.92
C ARG A 31 -13.64 -9.95 -6.43
N ASN A 32 -14.39 -8.86 -6.53
CA ASN A 32 -13.93 -7.52 -6.14
C ASN A 32 -13.78 -7.42 -4.63
N SER A 33 -14.75 -7.96 -3.88
CA SER A 33 -14.74 -8.04 -2.43
C SER A 33 -13.55 -8.88 -1.92
N LEU A 34 -13.27 -10.02 -2.56
CA LEU A 34 -12.12 -10.86 -2.22
C LEU A 34 -10.79 -10.11 -2.46
N MET A 35 -10.67 -9.40 -3.58
CA MET A 35 -9.46 -8.64 -3.89
C MET A 35 -9.29 -7.45 -2.96
N PHE A 36 -10.37 -6.75 -2.62
CA PHE A 36 -10.32 -5.67 -1.63
C PHE A 36 -9.87 -6.18 -0.25
N ARG A 37 -10.40 -7.33 0.19
CA ARG A 37 -9.98 -7.97 1.45
C ARG A 37 -8.48 -8.26 1.46
N ARG A 38 -7.95 -8.82 0.37
CA ARG A 38 -6.50 -9.07 0.24
C ARG A 38 -5.70 -7.77 0.28
N LEU A 39 -6.13 -6.74 -0.45
CA LEU A 39 -5.48 -5.43 -0.43
C LEU A 39 -5.51 -4.81 0.97
N LEU A 40 -6.66 -4.81 1.65
CA LEU A 40 -6.83 -4.32 3.02
C LEU A 40 -5.89 -5.04 3.99
N THR A 41 -5.78 -6.38 3.87
CA THR A 41 -4.86 -7.18 4.70
C THR A 41 -3.40 -6.79 4.45
N VAL A 42 -2.99 -6.68 3.18
CA VAL A 42 -1.60 -6.31 2.83
C VAL A 42 -1.25 -4.90 3.31
N VAL A 43 -2.15 -3.91 3.14
CA VAL A 43 -1.94 -2.55 3.64
C VAL A 43 -1.85 -2.52 5.17
N SER A 44 -2.68 -3.30 5.86
CA SER A 44 -2.64 -3.36 7.33
C SER A 44 -1.33 -3.97 7.84
N LEU A 45 -0.84 -5.00 7.16
CA LEU A 45 0.45 -5.62 7.47
C LEU A 45 1.63 -4.69 7.13
N ASP A 46 1.53 -3.91 6.06
CA ASP A 46 2.53 -2.92 5.68
C ASP A 46 2.67 -1.82 6.73
N VAL A 47 1.56 -1.19 7.14
CA VAL A 47 1.57 -0.13 8.17
C VAL A 47 2.02 -0.69 9.53
N LEU A 48 1.65 -1.92 9.86
CA LEU A 48 2.14 -2.60 11.06
C LEU A 48 3.65 -2.86 10.99
N ALA A 49 4.15 -3.34 9.84
CA ALA A 49 5.57 -3.57 9.63
C ALA A 49 6.37 -2.26 9.67
N GLU A 50 5.85 -1.17 9.10
CA GLU A 50 6.43 0.17 9.19
C GLU A 50 6.52 0.65 10.65
N LEU A 51 5.44 0.47 11.44
CA LEU A 51 5.41 0.82 12.86
C LEU A 51 6.44 0.01 13.65
N VAL A 52 6.46 -1.30 13.47
CA VAL A 52 7.41 -2.20 14.15
C VAL A 52 8.85 -1.84 13.77
N SER A 53 9.14 -1.67 12.48
CA SER A 53 10.47 -1.28 11.98
C SER A 53 10.92 0.05 12.59
N THR A 54 10.04 1.06 12.60
CA THR A 54 10.31 2.37 13.20
C THR A 54 10.58 2.26 14.71
N CYS A 55 9.82 1.45 15.43
CA CYS A 55 10.07 1.19 16.85
C CYS A 55 11.44 0.54 17.07
N PHE A 56 11.83 -0.43 16.24
CA PHE A 56 13.16 -1.04 16.32
C PHE A 56 14.28 -0.02 16.03
N ILE A 57 14.08 0.87 15.05
CA ILE A 57 15.06 1.92 14.74
C ILE A 57 15.25 2.89 15.93
N LEU A 58 14.13 3.31 16.56
CA LEU A 58 14.14 4.35 17.58
C LEU A 58 14.53 3.84 18.97
N TYR A 59 14.07 2.65 19.36
CA TYR A 59 14.11 2.20 20.76
C TYR A 59 14.97 0.96 20.99
N ALA A 60 15.25 0.14 19.95
CA ALA A 60 16.05 -1.06 20.18
C ALA A 60 17.52 -0.72 20.43
N PRO A 61 18.18 -1.39 21.40
CA PRO A 61 19.61 -1.20 21.62
C PRO A 61 20.43 -1.60 20.38
N TYR A 62 21.62 -1.04 20.25
CA TYR A 62 22.51 -1.30 19.09
C TYR A 62 22.86 -2.79 18.94
N SER A 63 22.90 -3.54 20.06
CA SER A 63 23.11 -4.99 20.06
C SER A 63 22.02 -5.79 19.30
N PHE A 64 20.85 -5.19 19.04
CA PHE A 64 19.75 -5.79 18.28
C PHE A 64 19.85 -5.56 16.76
N GLY A 65 21.07 -5.54 16.19
CA GLY A 65 21.30 -5.28 14.78
C GLY A 65 20.53 -6.21 13.83
N VAL A 66 20.44 -7.51 14.13
CA VAL A 66 19.68 -8.49 13.35
C VAL A 66 18.17 -8.17 13.37
N GLY A 67 17.62 -7.80 14.53
CA GLY A 67 16.20 -7.43 14.65
C GLY A 67 15.84 -6.18 13.85
N ARG A 68 16.71 -5.16 13.88
CA ARG A 68 16.57 -3.95 13.05
C ARG A 68 16.62 -4.27 11.56
N MET A 69 17.59 -5.08 11.13
CA MET A 69 17.72 -5.49 9.73
C MET A 69 16.51 -6.27 9.28
N LEU A 70 16.07 -7.26 10.04
CA LEU A 70 14.92 -8.10 9.71
C LEU A 70 13.62 -7.31 9.64
N SER A 71 13.33 -6.46 10.65
CA SER A 71 12.10 -5.65 10.66
C SER A 71 12.02 -4.70 9.47
N ASN A 72 13.13 -4.04 9.10
CA ASN A 72 13.18 -3.20 7.90
C ASN A 72 13.03 -4.02 6.62
N THR A 73 13.67 -5.19 6.52
CA THR A 73 13.52 -6.06 5.35
C THR A 73 12.05 -6.47 5.15
N VAL A 74 11.36 -6.85 6.22
CA VAL A 74 9.93 -7.21 6.18
C VAL A 74 9.07 -6.01 5.75
N PHE A 75 9.31 -4.83 6.31
CA PHE A 75 8.64 -3.60 5.90
C PHE A 75 8.83 -3.32 4.40
N TYR A 76 10.06 -3.35 3.90
CA TYR A 76 10.32 -3.10 2.48
C TYR A 76 9.72 -4.17 1.55
N LEU A 77 9.57 -5.42 2.01
CA LEU A 77 8.86 -6.46 1.24
C LEU A 77 7.38 -6.10 1.06
N PHE A 78 6.69 -5.64 2.10
CA PHE A 78 5.32 -5.17 1.97
C PHE A 78 5.22 -3.95 1.07
N GLN A 79 6.11 -2.96 1.21
CA GLN A 79 6.19 -1.78 0.36
C GLN A 79 6.38 -2.13 -1.12
N ALA A 80 7.14 -3.19 -1.44
CA ALA A 80 7.33 -3.64 -2.82
C ALA A 80 6.09 -4.34 -3.40
N ILE A 81 5.38 -5.12 -2.58
CA ILE A 81 4.21 -5.91 -3.01
C ILE A 81 2.95 -5.05 -3.14
N LEU A 82 2.79 -4.05 -2.30
CA LEU A 82 1.58 -3.25 -2.17
C LEU A 82 1.16 -2.55 -3.47
N PRO A 83 2.05 -1.85 -4.23
CA PRO A 83 1.67 -1.20 -5.48
C PRO A 83 1.19 -2.19 -6.56
N LEU A 84 1.78 -3.39 -6.61
CA LEU A 84 1.33 -4.46 -7.48
C LEU A 84 -0.07 -4.96 -7.09
N MET A 85 -0.34 -5.11 -5.79
CA MET A 85 -1.67 -5.51 -5.30
C MET A 85 -2.74 -4.45 -5.62
N LEU A 86 -2.40 -3.17 -5.50
CA LEU A 86 -3.27 -2.07 -5.89
C LEU A 86 -3.57 -2.10 -7.40
N LEU A 87 -2.53 -2.25 -8.24
CA LEU A 87 -2.69 -2.40 -9.69
C LEU A 87 -3.60 -3.58 -10.03
N TYR A 88 -3.38 -4.73 -9.38
CA TYR A 88 -4.20 -5.93 -9.61
C TYR A 88 -5.66 -5.71 -9.19
N TYR A 89 -5.90 -5.07 -8.04
CA TYR A 89 -7.25 -4.69 -7.61
C TYR A 89 -7.95 -3.80 -8.64
N VAL A 90 -7.26 -2.76 -9.12
CA VAL A 90 -7.79 -1.84 -10.15
C VAL A 90 -8.14 -2.61 -11.44
N CYS A 91 -7.28 -3.51 -11.88
CA CYS A 91 -7.54 -4.35 -13.05
C CYS A 91 -8.78 -5.25 -12.86
N THR A 92 -9.01 -5.79 -11.65
CA THR A 92 -10.22 -6.58 -11.38
C THR A 92 -11.48 -5.73 -11.36
N LEU A 93 -11.38 -4.49 -10.88
CA LEU A 93 -12.50 -3.56 -10.83
C LEU A 93 -12.94 -3.08 -12.23
N CYS A 94 -11.98 -2.89 -13.14
CA CYS A 94 -12.22 -2.40 -14.50
C CYS A 94 -12.59 -3.51 -15.49
N SER A 95 -12.28 -4.78 -15.19
CA SER A 95 -12.49 -5.90 -16.12
C SER A 95 -13.25 -7.04 -15.47
N SER A 96 -14.38 -7.40 -16.06
CA SER A 96 -15.13 -8.60 -15.67
C SER A 96 -14.42 -9.90 -16.10
N ARG A 97 -13.47 -9.83 -17.03
CA ARG A 97 -12.71 -11.00 -17.49
C ARG A 97 -11.57 -11.32 -16.52
N VAL A 98 -11.27 -12.60 -16.36
CA VAL A 98 -10.10 -13.06 -15.65
C VAL A 98 -8.85 -12.57 -16.39
N ILE A 99 -7.99 -11.82 -15.68
CA ILE A 99 -6.74 -11.34 -16.27
C ILE A 99 -5.87 -12.57 -16.52
N ALA A 100 -5.36 -12.69 -17.75
CA ALA A 100 -4.50 -13.81 -18.10
C ALA A 100 -3.26 -13.87 -17.20
N THR A 101 -2.90 -15.07 -16.75
CA THR A 101 -1.75 -15.29 -15.85
C THR A 101 -0.46 -14.66 -16.39
N GLY A 102 -0.23 -14.73 -17.71
CA GLY A 102 0.92 -14.11 -18.35
C GLY A 102 0.96 -12.58 -18.23
N THR A 103 -0.21 -11.92 -18.20
CA THR A 103 -0.31 -10.46 -18.00
C THR A 103 0.03 -10.11 -16.53
N VAL A 104 -0.51 -10.85 -15.57
CA VAL A 104 -0.19 -10.68 -14.14
C VAL A 104 1.30 -10.85 -13.89
N LEU A 105 1.91 -11.88 -14.50
CA LEU A 105 3.34 -12.12 -14.36
C LEU A 105 4.18 -10.96 -14.93
N ARG A 106 3.83 -10.44 -16.11
CA ARG A 106 4.53 -9.29 -16.71
C ARG A 106 4.42 -8.04 -15.84
N MET A 107 3.26 -7.76 -15.28
CA MET A 107 3.04 -6.65 -14.33
C MET A 107 3.87 -6.82 -13.05
N GLY A 108 4.13 -8.08 -12.64
CA GLY A 108 4.91 -8.41 -11.45
C GLY A 108 6.42 -8.37 -11.62
N ILE A 109 6.96 -8.31 -12.85
CA ILE A 109 8.41 -8.34 -13.09
C ILE A 109 9.18 -7.28 -12.28
N PRO A 110 8.78 -5.98 -12.25
CA PRO A 110 9.49 -4.97 -11.47
C PRO A 110 9.45 -5.28 -9.97
N THR A 111 8.32 -5.77 -9.47
CA THR A 111 8.16 -6.18 -8.06
C THR A 111 9.06 -7.37 -7.72
N ILE A 112 9.14 -8.39 -8.59
CA ILE A 112 9.99 -9.57 -8.38
C ILE A 112 11.47 -9.16 -8.31
N ALA A 113 11.91 -8.30 -9.23
CA ALA A 113 13.27 -7.77 -9.22
C ALA A 113 13.56 -6.99 -7.92
N LEU A 114 12.62 -6.15 -7.49
CA LEU A 114 12.76 -5.37 -6.26
C LEU A 114 12.78 -6.27 -5.02
N VAL A 115 11.93 -7.29 -4.94
CA VAL A 115 11.93 -8.29 -3.86
C VAL A 115 13.28 -8.99 -3.77
N PHE A 116 13.87 -9.37 -4.91
CA PHE A 116 15.22 -9.96 -4.93
C PHE A 116 16.27 -9.00 -4.35
N ILE A 117 16.23 -7.72 -4.73
CA ILE A 117 17.13 -6.69 -4.20
C ILE A 117 16.95 -6.52 -2.70
N ILE A 118 15.68 -6.53 -2.21
CA ILE A 118 15.36 -6.41 -0.77
C ILE A 118 15.91 -7.61 0.01
N LEU A 119 15.72 -8.84 -0.49
CA LEU A 119 16.19 -10.05 0.18
C LEU A 119 17.73 -10.15 0.22
N THR A 120 18.40 -9.58 -0.76
CA THR A 120 19.87 -9.53 -0.80
C THR A 120 20.45 -8.32 -0.05
N ASN A 121 19.61 -7.37 0.39
CA ASN A 121 20.07 -6.14 1.04
C ASN A 121 20.88 -6.35 2.32
N PRO A 122 20.63 -7.37 3.19
CA PRO A 122 21.46 -7.63 4.35
C PRO A 122 22.95 -7.85 4.03
N PHE A 123 23.27 -8.25 2.79
CA PHE A 123 24.62 -8.49 2.32
C PHE A 123 25.16 -7.37 1.41
N THR A 124 24.28 -6.64 0.76
CA THR A 124 24.65 -5.64 -0.27
C THR A 124 24.57 -4.21 0.22
N GLU A 125 23.76 -3.95 1.26
CA GLU A 125 23.52 -2.62 1.84
C GLU A 125 23.06 -1.55 0.81
N LYS A 126 22.46 -1.99 -0.30
CA LYS A 126 22.10 -1.12 -1.42
C LYS A 126 20.85 -0.28 -1.15
N LEU A 127 19.89 -0.79 -0.38
CA LEU A 127 18.65 -0.08 -0.08
C LEU A 127 18.73 0.67 1.24
N PHE A 128 19.24 0.02 2.28
CA PHE A 128 19.43 0.60 3.60
C PHE A 128 20.53 -0.15 4.35
N TYR A 129 21.12 0.51 5.33
CA TYR A 129 22.10 -0.06 6.24
C TYR A 129 22.04 0.63 7.60
N PHE A 130 22.73 0.06 8.57
CA PHE A 130 22.85 0.62 9.91
C PHE A 130 24.33 0.88 10.21
N ASP A 131 24.64 2.12 10.53
CA ASP A 131 25.99 2.52 11.00
C ASP A 131 25.96 3.02 12.45
N SER A 132 27.06 3.60 12.91
CA SER A 132 27.18 4.17 14.26
C SER A 132 26.22 5.33 14.52
N THR A 133 25.69 5.98 13.49
CA THR A 133 24.74 7.11 13.58
C THR A 133 23.29 6.64 13.55
N GLY A 134 23.06 5.37 13.20
CA GLY A 134 21.73 4.75 13.14
C GLY A 134 21.36 4.22 11.75
N TYR A 135 20.09 4.41 11.40
CA TYR A 135 19.55 4.00 10.09
C TYR A 135 19.96 4.97 8.99
N CYS A 136 20.47 4.42 7.89
CA CYS A 136 20.89 5.15 6.71
C CYS A 136 20.25 4.58 5.43
N HIS A 137 19.90 5.46 4.49
CA HIS A 137 19.47 5.06 3.15
C HIS A 137 20.66 4.64 2.31
N GLY A 138 20.55 3.51 1.63
CA GLY A 138 21.52 3.07 0.64
C GLY A 138 21.36 3.81 -0.71
N PRO A 139 22.30 3.63 -1.65
CA PRO A 139 22.29 4.33 -2.93
C PRO A 139 21.08 3.98 -3.82
N TRP A 140 20.42 2.84 -3.60
CA TRP A 140 19.30 2.36 -4.40
C TRP A 140 17.93 2.53 -3.72
N TYR A 141 17.84 3.24 -2.59
CA TYR A 141 16.58 3.38 -1.85
C TYR A 141 15.45 3.97 -2.69
N LEU A 142 15.77 4.84 -3.69
CA LEU A 142 14.80 5.44 -4.59
C LEU A 142 14.08 4.43 -5.50
N LEU A 143 14.63 3.21 -5.69
CA LEU A 143 13.98 2.18 -6.50
C LEU A 143 12.59 1.78 -5.96
N LEU A 144 12.39 1.85 -4.65
CA LEU A 144 11.09 1.61 -4.03
C LEU A 144 10.04 2.60 -4.53
N TYR A 145 10.37 3.90 -4.50
CA TYR A 145 9.48 4.96 -4.95
C TYR A 145 9.24 4.91 -6.47
N ILE A 146 10.28 4.66 -7.24
CA ILE A 146 10.19 4.50 -8.70
C ILE A 146 9.27 3.33 -9.04
N SER A 147 9.45 2.17 -8.38
CA SER A 147 8.58 1.01 -8.59
C SER A 147 7.12 1.32 -8.24
N ALA A 148 6.86 1.98 -7.12
CA ALA A 148 5.52 2.36 -6.71
C ALA A 148 4.87 3.31 -7.73
N LEU A 149 5.58 4.35 -8.18
CA LEU A 149 5.10 5.30 -9.18
C LEU A 149 4.83 4.64 -10.53
N LEU A 150 5.64 3.68 -10.96
CA LEU A 150 5.42 2.90 -12.18
C LEU A 150 4.11 2.10 -12.11
N HIS A 151 3.82 1.44 -10.98
CA HIS A 151 2.58 0.70 -10.79
C HIS A 151 1.36 1.64 -10.72
N ILE A 152 1.47 2.79 -10.06
CA ILE A 152 0.40 3.81 -10.01
C ILE A 152 0.14 4.35 -11.42
N ALA A 153 1.18 4.67 -12.19
CA ALA A 153 1.05 5.11 -13.57
C ALA A 153 0.38 4.03 -14.45
N ALA A 154 0.80 2.77 -14.33
CA ALA A 154 0.18 1.65 -15.03
C ALA A 154 -1.30 1.48 -14.66
N ALA A 155 -1.64 1.60 -13.36
CA ALA A 155 -3.03 1.56 -12.90
C ALA A 155 -3.85 2.72 -13.46
N THR A 156 -3.30 3.94 -13.48
CA THR A 156 -3.95 5.12 -14.05
C THR A 156 -4.21 4.96 -15.54
N ILE A 157 -3.23 4.49 -16.31
CA ILE A 157 -3.37 4.21 -17.74
C ILE A 157 -4.44 3.13 -17.97
N PHE A 158 -4.43 2.08 -17.15
CA PHE A 158 -5.41 1.00 -17.27
C PHE A 158 -6.85 1.51 -17.05
N VAL A 159 -7.05 2.33 -16.02
CA VAL A 159 -8.35 2.99 -15.75
C VAL A 159 -8.75 3.90 -16.90
N ALA A 160 -7.83 4.71 -17.42
CA ALA A 160 -8.12 5.63 -18.53
C ALA A 160 -8.55 4.90 -19.80
N VAL A 161 -7.91 3.76 -20.12
CA VAL A 161 -8.26 2.92 -21.28
C VAL A 161 -9.62 2.22 -21.09
N HIS A 162 -9.97 1.83 -19.86
CA HIS A 162 -11.21 1.09 -19.55
C HIS A 162 -12.25 1.97 -18.84
N ARG A 163 -12.19 3.30 -19.00
CA ARG A 163 -13.06 4.25 -18.30
C ARG A 163 -14.55 3.98 -18.46
N ASP A 164 -14.96 3.45 -19.61
CA ASP A 164 -16.37 3.17 -19.93
C ASP A 164 -16.92 1.96 -19.16
N ALA A 165 -16.05 1.10 -18.63
CA ALA A 165 -16.40 -0.04 -17.78
C ALA A 165 -16.53 0.33 -16.29
N VAL A 166 -16.13 1.54 -15.90
CA VAL A 166 -16.07 1.98 -14.50
C VAL A 166 -17.08 3.08 -14.26
N SER A 167 -17.90 2.96 -13.21
CA SER A 167 -18.83 4.03 -12.84
C SER A 167 -18.08 5.33 -12.51
N ARG A 168 -18.70 6.49 -12.77
CA ARG A 168 -18.09 7.80 -12.46
C ARG A 168 -17.65 7.92 -10.98
N ARG A 169 -18.43 7.34 -10.08
CA ARG A 169 -18.12 7.32 -8.65
C ARG A 169 -16.87 6.52 -8.36
N ASN A 170 -16.75 5.30 -8.90
CA ASN A 170 -15.58 4.46 -8.71
C ASN A 170 -14.34 5.09 -9.36
N LEU A 171 -14.49 5.74 -10.52
CA LEU A 171 -13.42 6.48 -11.17
C LEU A 171 -12.90 7.61 -10.27
N ALA A 172 -13.79 8.43 -9.71
CA ALA A 172 -13.40 9.50 -8.78
C ALA A 172 -12.68 8.95 -7.54
N ALA A 173 -13.18 7.84 -6.97
CA ALA A 173 -12.52 7.17 -5.83
C ALA A 173 -11.11 6.69 -6.18
N LEU A 174 -10.93 6.02 -7.32
CA LEU A 174 -9.60 5.55 -7.75
C LEU A 174 -8.63 6.70 -8.00
N LEU A 175 -9.08 7.79 -8.64
CA LEU A 175 -8.24 8.98 -8.83
C LEU A 175 -7.84 9.61 -7.50
N THR A 176 -8.74 9.70 -6.52
CA THR A 176 -8.43 10.18 -5.17
C THR A 176 -7.38 9.30 -4.50
N VAL A 177 -7.50 7.97 -4.60
CA VAL A 177 -6.52 7.00 -4.07
C VAL A 177 -5.14 7.21 -4.70
N PHE A 178 -5.08 7.34 -6.03
CA PHE A 178 -3.80 7.54 -6.73
C PHE A 178 -3.15 8.87 -6.35
N LEU A 179 -3.94 9.94 -6.21
CA LEU A 179 -3.44 11.25 -5.76
C LEU A 179 -2.91 11.20 -4.33
N LEU A 180 -3.64 10.56 -3.40
CA LEU A 180 -3.21 10.40 -2.00
C LEU A 180 -1.94 9.56 -1.91
N ALA A 181 -1.85 8.45 -2.66
CA ALA A 181 -0.66 7.60 -2.69
C ALA A 181 0.54 8.34 -3.28
N ALA A 182 0.37 9.01 -4.41
CA ALA A 182 1.43 9.79 -5.05
C ALA A 182 1.91 10.94 -4.16
N PHE A 183 0.99 11.65 -3.49
CA PHE A 183 1.31 12.71 -2.55
C PHE A 183 2.09 12.17 -1.34
N GLY A 184 1.66 11.05 -0.75
CA GLY A 184 2.36 10.41 0.38
C GLY A 184 3.79 10.01 0.00
N ILE A 185 3.96 9.38 -1.18
CA ILE A 185 5.27 9.00 -1.72
C ILE A 185 6.15 10.25 -1.93
N ALA A 186 5.62 11.30 -2.58
CA ALA A 186 6.38 12.52 -2.86
C ALA A 186 6.78 13.24 -1.56
N ALA A 187 5.88 13.35 -0.59
CA ALA A 187 6.16 13.97 0.70
C ALA A 187 7.27 13.24 1.45
N GLN A 188 7.24 11.90 1.47
CA GLN A 188 8.25 11.09 2.14
C GLN A 188 9.59 11.09 1.38
N ALA A 189 9.57 11.14 0.04
CA ALA A 189 10.78 11.26 -0.76
C ALA A 189 11.53 12.60 -0.52
N VAL A 190 10.77 13.69 -0.29
CA VAL A 190 11.34 15.02 0.02
C VAL A 190 11.81 15.09 1.49
N ASN A 191 11.06 14.49 2.40
CA ASN A 191 11.41 14.50 3.82
C ASN A 191 11.20 13.09 4.44
N PRO A 192 12.23 12.24 4.40
CA PRO A 192 12.15 10.87 4.93
C PRO A 192 11.87 10.77 6.44
N ALA A 193 12.03 11.87 7.19
CA ALA A 193 11.71 11.91 8.61
C ALA A 193 10.20 11.96 8.89
N VAL A 194 9.39 12.31 7.87
CA VAL A 194 7.93 12.40 7.99
C VAL A 194 7.32 11.13 7.39
N LEU A 195 6.88 10.22 8.26
CA LEU A 195 6.30 8.92 7.88
C LEU A 195 4.84 9.10 7.41
N THR A 196 4.64 9.64 6.21
CA THR A 196 3.32 9.97 5.67
C THR A 196 2.73 8.88 4.77
N THR A 197 3.56 7.98 4.24
CA THR A 197 3.11 6.96 3.28
C THR A 197 2.09 6.02 3.90
N GLY A 198 2.35 5.45 5.07
CA GLY A 198 1.42 4.56 5.77
C GLY A 198 0.10 5.25 6.12
N PHE A 199 0.13 6.52 6.53
CA PHE A 199 -1.08 7.31 6.77
C PHE A 199 -1.86 7.59 5.49
N GLY A 200 -1.19 8.00 4.42
CA GLY A 200 -1.79 8.23 3.10
C GLY A 200 -2.45 6.97 2.53
N LEU A 201 -1.80 5.81 2.68
CA LEU A 201 -2.34 4.51 2.30
C LEU A 201 -3.59 4.15 3.13
N SER A 202 -3.58 4.42 4.44
CA SER A 202 -4.72 4.17 5.32
C SER A 202 -5.93 5.00 4.92
N LEU A 203 -5.73 6.28 4.58
CA LEU A 203 -6.79 7.15 4.04
C LEU A 203 -7.26 6.69 2.66
N SER A 204 -6.37 6.19 1.82
CA SER A 204 -6.71 5.65 0.50
C SER A 204 -7.63 4.42 0.63
N ILE A 205 -7.30 3.50 1.54
CA ILE A 205 -8.14 2.33 1.84
C ILE A 205 -9.49 2.74 2.41
N LEU A 206 -9.53 3.72 3.33
CA LEU A 206 -10.79 4.25 3.86
C LEU A 206 -11.66 4.83 2.75
N ALA A 207 -11.08 5.64 1.84
CA ALA A 207 -11.81 6.21 0.70
C ALA A 207 -12.37 5.11 -0.23
N MET A 208 -11.57 4.07 -0.53
CA MET A 208 -12.02 2.92 -1.33
C MET A 208 -13.13 2.14 -0.62
N TYR A 209 -13.01 1.93 0.69
CA TYR A 209 -14.03 1.26 1.47
C TYR A 209 -15.36 2.02 1.42
N LEU A 210 -15.35 3.32 1.71
CA LEU A 210 -16.56 4.13 1.77
C LEU A 210 -17.24 4.32 0.40
N THR A 211 -16.46 4.33 -0.69
CA THR A 211 -17.01 4.64 -2.01
C THR A 211 -17.32 3.41 -2.85
N ILE A 212 -16.53 2.36 -2.75
CA ILE A 212 -16.60 1.20 -3.64
C ILE A 212 -17.16 -0.03 -2.91
N ASN A 213 -16.72 -0.26 -1.68
CA ASN A 213 -16.95 -1.54 -0.98
C ASN A 213 -18.00 -1.46 0.14
N ASN A 214 -18.55 -0.28 0.45
CA ASN A 214 -19.60 -0.15 1.43
C ASN A 214 -21.00 -0.26 0.77
N PRO A 215 -21.73 -1.37 0.95
CA PRO A 215 -23.06 -1.55 0.35
C PRO A 215 -24.07 -0.52 0.86
N CYS A 216 -23.96 -0.06 2.12
CA CYS A 216 -24.87 0.92 2.68
C CYS A 216 -24.74 2.31 2.04
N ALA A 217 -23.59 2.65 1.47
CA ALA A 217 -23.40 3.92 0.76
C ALA A 217 -24.11 3.96 -0.60
N CYS A 218 -24.63 2.82 -1.08
CA CYS A 218 -25.29 2.67 -2.36
C CYS A 218 -26.83 2.56 -2.25
N MET A 219 -27.37 2.34 -1.03
CA MET A 219 -28.80 2.22 -0.82
C MET A 219 -29.44 3.59 -0.61
N ASP A 220 -30.52 3.87 -1.34
CA ASP A 220 -31.39 4.98 -1.03
C ASP A 220 -31.98 4.75 0.37
N SER A 221 -31.78 5.72 1.26
CA SER A 221 -32.22 5.64 2.66
C SER A 221 -33.76 5.58 2.81
N LEU A 222 -34.50 5.97 1.77
CA LEU A 222 -35.98 6.00 1.77
C LEU A 222 -36.58 4.74 1.13
N THR A 223 -35.99 4.21 0.08
CA THR A 223 -36.55 3.10 -0.72
C THR A 223 -35.85 1.78 -0.46
N GLY A 224 -34.64 1.77 0.08
CA GLY A 224 -33.80 0.58 0.24
C GLY A 224 -33.36 -0.03 -1.10
N LEU A 225 -33.55 0.69 -2.22
CA LEU A 225 -33.18 0.26 -3.58
C LEU A 225 -31.80 0.80 -3.97
N ASN A 226 -31.07 0.02 -4.77
CA ASN A 226 -29.78 0.43 -5.35
C ASN A 226 -29.96 1.35 -6.55
#